data_d2e9194928185f5c899de78930d8d1e0
#
_entry.id   d2e9194928185f5c899de78930d8d1e0
#
_cell.length_a   1.000
_cell.length_b   1.000
_cell.length_c   1.000
_cell.angle_alpha   90.00
_cell.angle_beta   90.00
_cell.angle_gamma   90.00
#
_symmetry.space_group_name_H-M   'P 1'
#
loop_
_entity.id
_entity.type
_entity.pdbx_description
1 polymer ?
#
loop_
_entity_poly.entity_id
_entity_poly.type
_entity_poly.pdbx_seq_one_letter_code
_entity_poly.pdbx_strand_id
1 'polypeptide(L)'
;FLKMKIKGSVAGSIGAVFQKPDGFAGRGDFPSIPITTEWEEVTVFTNCTGDAATRILFNYGKYAGTIYIDDLSIYWQKSGNTIPLTPEEKEEILTNELERWIKGMLESCGGYVKAWDVVNEPISGKDSDGDGYYDLQSASQTDDNGVSGENFYWQDYLGDDYARIPIKFARKYFAESGGNPDELKLFINDYNLESDWDQNKKLKSLIHWIERWESDGETKVDGIGTQMHVSYYMNPATQASKENAIINMFTLLASTGKLIKITELDMGIVDAAGETILTENLTDEMQQNMSDFYQFIIEKYFEIIPVAQQYGITHWSPTDSPSENSFWRKGQPIGLWDLNYNRKPVYVGFLEGLRNGTASK
;
A
#
# COMPACT_ATOMS: atom_id res chain seq x y z
N PHE A 1 -23.99 -7.75 -18.28
CA PHE A 1 -23.92 -9.22 -18.36
C PHE A 1 -24.21 -9.69 -19.79
N LEU A 2 -23.44 -10.66 -20.25
CA LEU A 2 -23.65 -11.40 -21.48
C LEU A 2 -23.90 -12.87 -21.08
N LYS A 3 -25.08 -13.37 -21.41
CA LYS A 3 -25.47 -14.75 -21.12
C LYS A 3 -25.80 -15.44 -22.44
N MET A 4 -25.33 -16.68 -22.58
CA MET A 4 -25.63 -17.50 -23.79
C MET A 4 -25.43 -18.97 -23.48
N LYS A 5 -26.04 -19.82 -24.30
CA LYS A 5 -25.59 -21.19 -24.45
C LYS A 5 -24.55 -21.25 -25.56
N ILE A 6 -23.45 -21.95 -25.33
CA ILE A 6 -22.36 -22.03 -26.30
C ILE A 6 -21.77 -23.45 -26.33
N LYS A 7 -21.39 -23.91 -27.50
CA LYS A 7 -20.53 -25.09 -27.71
C LYS A 7 -19.65 -24.91 -28.93
N GLY A 8 -18.64 -25.71 -29.06
CA GLY A 8 -17.78 -25.74 -30.21
C GLY A 8 -17.53 -27.14 -30.75
N SER A 9 -16.97 -27.23 -31.95
CA SER A 9 -16.49 -28.50 -32.49
C SER A 9 -15.20 -28.99 -31.82
N VAL A 10 -14.48 -28.11 -31.12
CA VAL A 10 -13.29 -28.38 -30.30
C VAL A 10 -13.35 -27.50 -29.04
N ALA A 11 -12.65 -27.91 -27.98
CA ALA A 11 -12.54 -27.09 -26.80
C ALA A 11 -11.60 -25.89 -27.03
N GLY A 12 -11.92 -24.76 -26.42
CA GLY A 12 -11.13 -23.51 -26.55
C GLY A 12 -11.76 -22.34 -25.83
N SER A 13 -11.51 -21.15 -26.33
CA SER A 13 -12.15 -19.94 -25.80
C SER A 13 -12.23 -18.85 -26.86
N ILE A 14 -13.15 -17.89 -26.62
CA ILE A 14 -13.28 -16.65 -27.39
C ILE A 14 -13.33 -15.46 -26.49
N GLY A 15 -13.11 -14.26 -27.05
CA GLY A 15 -13.31 -12.99 -26.37
C GLY A 15 -14.62 -12.33 -26.79
N ALA A 16 -15.11 -11.42 -25.96
CA ALA A 16 -16.17 -10.49 -26.35
C ALA A 16 -15.83 -9.10 -25.79
N VAL A 17 -16.28 -8.06 -26.50
CA VAL A 17 -16.03 -6.67 -26.11
C VAL A 17 -17.18 -5.77 -26.50
N PHE A 18 -17.50 -4.79 -25.68
CA PHE A 18 -18.31 -3.65 -26.07
C PHE A 18 -17.44 -2.58 -26.73
N GLN A 19 -17.89 -2.07 -27.86
CA GLN A 19 -17.17 -1.02 -28.59
C GLN A 19 -18.12 0.09 -29.07
N LYS A 20 -17.54 1.28 -29.28
CA LYS A 20 -18.24 2.34 -30.05
C LYS A 20 -18.50 1.85 -31.48
N PRO A 21 -19.67 2.15 -32.07
CA PRO A 21 -19.94 1.81 -33.49
C PRO A 21 -18.94 2.49 -34.41
N ASP A 22 -18.58 3.74 -34.10
CA ASP A 22 -17.63 4.55 -34.86
C ASP A 22 -16.26 4.61 -34.13
N GLY A 23 -15.18 4.37 -34.88
CA GLY A 23 -13.82 4.47 -34.40
C GLY A 23 -13.31 3.30 -33.53
N PHE A 24 -14.12 2.29 -33.30
CA PHE A 24 -13.75 1.00 -32.62
C PHE A 24 -13.21 1.12 -31.18
N ALA A 25 -13.34 2.27 -30.53
CA ALA A 25 -12.90 2.41 -29.14
C ALA A 25 -13.65 1.45 -28.22
N GLY A 26 -12.91 0.72 -27.36
CA GLY A 26 -13.46 -0.20 -26.37
C GLY A 26 -14.30 0.53 -25.33
N ARG A 27 -15.36 -0.14 -24.85
CA ARG A 27 -16.25 0.32 -23.77
C ARG A 27 -16.33 -0.65 -22.61
N GLY A 28 -15.76 -1.84 -22.76
CA GLY A 28 -15.71 -2.87 -21.74
C GLY A 28 -15.34 -4.20 -22.36
N ASP A 29 -14.33 -4.85 -21.80
CA ASP A 29 -13.88 -6.18 -22.21
C ASP A 29 -14.48 -7.22 -21.27
N PHE A 30 -15.07 -8.27 -21.87
CA PHE A 30 -15.53 -9.41 -21.10
C PHE A 30 -14.37 -10.36 -20.78
N PRO A 31 -14.43 -11.10 -19.67
CA PRO A 31 -13.52 -12.22 -19.43
C PRO A 31 -13.57 -13.22 -20.60
N SER A 32 -12.51 -14.03 -20.73
CA SER A 32 -12.46 -15.11 -21.73
C SER A 32 -13.65 -16.04 -21.56
N ILE A 33 -14.36 -16.31 -22.65
CA ILE A 33 -15.54 -17.17 -22.69
C ILE A 33 -15.07 -18.57 -23.06
N PRO A 34 -15.16 -19.57 -22.17
CA PRO A 34 -14.77 -20.93 -22.46
C PRO A 34 -15.74 -21.58 -23.45
N ILE A 35 -15.22 -22.48 -24.26
CA ILE A 35 -15.99 -23.30 -25.22
C ILE A 35 -15.63 -24.76 -24.97
N THR A 36 -16.64 -25.60 -24.78
CA THR A 36 -16.52 -27.06 -24.72
C THR A 36 -17.20 -27.69 -25.94
N THR A 37 -17.10 -29.00 -26.09
CA THR A 37 -17.80 -29.73 -27.15
C THR A 37 -19.27 -30.00 -26.83
N GLU A 38 -19.67 -29.77 -25.61
CA GLU A 38 -21.04 -29.87 -25.12
C GLU A 38 -21.67 -28.48 -24.95
N TRP A 39 -23.02 -28.42 -24.95
CA TRP A 39 -23.70 -27.19 -24.66
C TRP A 39 -23.52 -26.77 -23.20
N GLU A 40 -22.96 -25.58 -22.99
CA GLU A 40 -22.89 -24.96 -21.69
C GLU A 40 -23.55 -23.60 -21.65
N GLU A 41 -24.22 -23.29 -20.55
CA GLU A 41 -24.69 -21.94 -20.28
C GLU A 41 -23.60 -21.13 -19.64
N VAL A 42 -23.18 -20.05 -20.29
CA VAL A 42 -22.12 -19.16 -19.84
C VAL A 42 -22.68 -17.78 -19.56
N THR A 43 -22.35 -17.22 -18.44
CA THR A 43 -22.61 -15.81 -18.08
C THR A 43 -21.31 -15.11 -17.75
N VAL A 44 -21.01 -14.04 -18.46
CA VAL A 44 -19.85 -13.19 -18.20
C VAL A 44 -20.27 -11.75 -17.96
N PHE A 45 -19.47 -11.03 -17.21
CA PHE A 45 -19.75 -9.65 -16.79
C PHE A 45 -18.66 -8.71 -17.25
N THR A 46 -19.02 -7.49 -17.61
CA THR A 46 -18.10 -6.37 -17.80
C THR A 46 -18.77 -5.05 -17.43
N ASN A 47 -17.98 -4.08 -16.99
CA ASN A 47 -18.45 -2.70 -16.88
C ASN A 47 -18.45 -2.06 -18.26
N CYS A 48 -19.59 -1.55 -18.70
CA CYS A 48 -19.70 -0.80 -19.93
C CYS A 48 -19.63 0.69 -19.63
N THR A 49 -18.64 1.37 -20.18
CA THR A 49 -18.47 2.82 -20.00
C THR A 49 -19.20 3.63 -21.07
N GLY A 50 -19.94 4.67 -20.63
CA GLY A 50 -20.67 5.63 -21.48
C GLY A 50 -22.09 5.21 -21.81
N ASP A 51 -22.89 6.17 -22.25
CA ASP A 51 -24.33 6.14 -22.43
C ASP A 51 -24.79 6.15 -23.90
N ALA A 52 -23.85 6.17 -24.85
CA ALA A 52 -24.13 6.22 -26.26
C ALA A 52 -24.25 4.82 -26.88
N ALA A 53 -24.70 4.74 -28.14
CA ALA A 53 -24.81 3.52 -28.90
C ALA A 53 -23.53 2.65 -28.79
N THR A 54 -23.74 1.36 -28.54
CA THR A 54 -22.68 0.39 -28.31
C THR A 54 -22.95 -0.85 -29.09
N ARG A 55 -21.92 -1.45 -29.69
CA ARG A 55 -22.01 -2.77 -30.34
C ARG A 55 -21.26 -3.80 -29.51
N ILE A 56 -21.69 -5.04 -29.56
CA ILE A 56 -20.92 -6.18 -29.09
C ILE A 56 -20.12 -6.77 -30.25
N LEU A 57 -18.88 -7.11 -29.98
CA LEU A 57 -17.99 -7.81 -30.90
C LEU A 57 -17.50 -9.09 -30.25
N PHE A 58 -17.61 -10.22 -30.96
CA PHE A 58 -17.01 -11.50 -30.57
C PHE A 58 -15.68 -11.70 -31.29
N ASN A 59 -14.61 -11.91 -30.52
CA ASN A 59 -13.27 -12.15 -31.01
C ASN A 59 -12.97 -13.65 -31.00
N TYR A 60 -13.09 -14.30 -32.14
CA TYR A 60 -12.87 -15.74 -32.32
C TYR A 60 -11.71 -16.07 -33.26
N GLY A 61 -10.88 -15.09 -33.63
CA GLY A 61 -9.81 -15.28 -34.62
C GLY A 61 -8.70 -16.26 -34.21
N LYS A 62 -8.62 -16.64 -32.94
CA LYS A 62 -7.70 -17.67 -32.43
C LYS A 62 -8.36 -19.04 -32.23
N TYR A 63 -9.66 -19.17 -32.48
CA TYR A 63 -10.40 -20.41 -32.32
C TYR A 63 -10.49 -21.14 -33.65
N ALA A 64 -9.93 -22.35 -33.72
CA ALA A 64 -9.90 -23.16 -34.94
C ALA A 64 -10.99 -24.23 -34.91
N GLY A 65 -12.24 -23.82 -35.12
CA GLY A 65 -13.38 -24.71 -35.09
C GLY A 65 -14.70 -24.01 -35.43
N THR A 66 -15.79 -24.74 -35.36
CA THR A 66 -17.15 -24.20 -35.50
C THR A 66 -17.72 -23.88 -34.13
N ILE A 67 -18.30 -22.71 -33.99
CA ILE A 67 -18.95 -22.26 -32.76
C ILE A 67 -20.44 -22.20 -32.98
N TYR A 68 -21.20 -22.71 -32.01
CA TYR A 68 -22.65 -22.66 -31.95
C TYR A 68 -23.05 -21.84 -30.73
N ILE A 69 -23.87 -20.81 -30.93
CA ILE A 69 -24.40 -19.95 -29.90
C ILE A 69 -25.91 -19.98 -29.94
N ASP A 70 -26.56 -20.14 -28.81
CA ASP A 70 -28.00 -20.10 -28.62
C ASP A 70 -28.37 -19.32 -27.35
N ASP A 71 -29.61 -18.89 -27.22
CA ASP A 71 -30.17 -18.15 -26.08
C ASP A 71 -29.33 -16.91 -25.70
N LEU A 72 -28.76 -16.22 -26.70
CA LEU A 72 -27.93 -15.03 -26.46
C LEU A 72 -28.77 -13.90 -25.89
N SER A 73 -28.39 -13.43 -24.73
CA SER A 73 -28.99 -12.27 -24.06
C SER A 73 -27.96 -11.33 -23.50
N ILE A 74 -28.24 -10.04 -23.63
CA ILE A 74 -27.47 -8.97 -22.98
C ILE A 74 -28.44 -8.29 -22.03
N TYR A 75 -28.03 -8.21 -20.77
CA TYR A 75 -28.81 -7.49 -19.78
C TYR A 75 -27.85 -6.68 -18.86
N TRP A 76 -28.34 -5.58 -18.39
CA TRP A 76 -27.63 -4.83 -17.35
C TRP A 76 -28.37 -5.03 -16.05
N GLN A 77 -27.60 -5.05 -14.98
CA GLN A 77 -28.16 -4.88 -13.66
C GLN A 77 -28.64 -3.43 -13.58
N LYS A 78 -29.95 -3.22 -13.71
CA LYS A 78 -30.50 -1.94 -13.27
C LYS A 78 -30.09 -1.82 -11.81
N SER A 79 -29.35 -0.77 -11.46
CA SER A 79 -29.25 -0.41 -10.05
C SER A 79 -30.71 -0.35 -9.58
N GLY A 80 -31.13 -1.40 -8.87
CA GLY A 80 -32.43 -1.38 -8.22
C GLY A 80 -32.50 -0.12 -7.39
N ASN A 81 -33.67 0.30 -6.93
CA ASN A 81 -33.77 1.29 -5.86
C ASN A 81 -32.96 0.77 -4.67
N THR A 82 -31.62 0.94 -4.73
CA THR A 82 -30.79 0.82 -3.56
C THR A 82 -31.16 2.03 -2.73
N ILE A 83 -31.92 1.80 -1.68
CA ILE A 83 -32.03 2.78 -0.62
C ILE A 83 -30.59 2.96 -0.15
N PRO A 84 -30.00 4.15 -0.32
CA PRO A 84 -28.65 4.39 0.16
C PRO A 84 -28.63 4.08 1.65
N LEU A 85 -27.66 3.30 2.10
CA LEU A 85 -27.46 3.05 3.52
C LEU A 85 -27.27 4.39 4.24
N THR A 86 -27.89 4.52 5.41
CA THR A 86 -27.65 5.66 6.29
C THR A 86 -26.19 5.68 6.76
N PRO A 87 -25.69 6.81 7.24
CA PRO A 87 -24.35 6.86 7.84
C PRO A 87 -24.17 5.81 8.95
N GLU A 88 -25.16 5.64 9.80
CA GLU A 88 -25.16 4.68 10.93
C GLU A 88 -25.12 3.22 10.44
N GLU A 89 -25.90 2.89 9.40
CA GLU A 89 -25.85 1.55 8.80
C GLU A 89 -24.50 1.27 8.15
N LYS A 90 -23.86 2.26 7.52
CA LYS A 90 -22.50 2.11 6.97
C LYS A 90 -21.46 1.91 8.06
N GLU A 91 -21.52 2.70 9.13
CA GLU A 91 -20.65 2.58 10.29
C GLU A 91 -20.75 1.19 10.92
N GLU A 92 -21.97 0.69 11.15
CA GLU A 92 -22.20 -0.65 11.70
C GLU A 92 -21.62 -1.75 10.80
N ILE A 93 -21.92 -1.71 9.50
CA ILE A 93 -21.43 -2.72 8.54
C ILE A 93 -19.91 -2.71 8.47
N LEU A 94 -19.29 -1.53 8.38
CA LEU A 94 -17.83 -1.40 8.26
C LEU A 94 -17.12 -1.80 9.55
N THR A 95 -17.69 -1.46 10.71
CA THR A 95 -17.16 -1.89 12.00
C THR A 95 -17.20 -3.43 12.13
N ASN A 96 -18.30 -4.06 11.75
CA ASN A 96 -18.45 -5.52 11.78
C ASN A 96 -17.48 -6.23 10.80
N GLU A 97 -17.28 -5.67 9.61
CA GLU A 97 -16.32 -6.23 8.65
C GLU A 97 -14.87 -6.05 9.11
N LEU A 98 -14.53 -4.93 9.71
CA LEU A 98 -13.22 -4.69 10.31
C LEU A 98 -12.96 -5.66 11.46
N GLU A 99 -13.95 -5.89 12.34
CA GLU A 99 -13.88 -6.89 13.39
C GLU A 99 -13.66 -8.29 12.82
N ARG A 100 -14.46 -8.68 11.82
CA ARG A 100 -14.35 -9.99 11.16
C ARG A 100 -12.96 -10.20 10.55
N TRP A 101 -12.42 -9.19 9.88
CA TRP A 101 -11.09 -9.25 9.25
C TRP A 101 -9.99 -9.41 10.30
N ILE A 102 -9.95 -8.53 11.31
CA ILE A 102 -8.93 -8.56 12.37
C ILE A 102 -8.98 -9.88 13.13
N LYS A 103 -10.18 -10.34 13.51
CA LYS A 103 -10.39 -11.63 14.15
C LYS A 103 -9.80 -12.76 13.32
N GLY A 104 -10.17 -12.86 12.03
CA GLY A 104 -9.70 -13.92 11.14
C GLY A 104 -8.17 -13.92 10.97
N MET A 105 -7.54 -12.75 10.88
CA MET A 105 -6.09 -12.63 10.80
C MET A 105 -5.40 -13.13 12.06
N LEU A 106 -5.86 -12.71 13.22
CA LEU A 106 -5.25 -13.09 14.50
C LEU A 106 -5.48 -14.56 14.84
N GLU A 107 -6.67 -15.10 14.56
CA GLU A 107 -6.98 -16.53 14.69
C GLU A 107 -6.07 -17.38 13.79
N SER A 108 -5.85 -16.96 12.54
CA SER A 108 -4.97 -17.65 11.59
C SER A 108 -3.51 -17.68 12.06
N CYS A 109 -3.07 -16.66 12.79
CA CYS A 109 -1.73 -16.56 13.34
C CYS A 109 -1.58 -17.23 14.70
N GLY A 110 -2.66 -17.60 15.40
CA GLY A 110 -2.65 -18.34 16.66
C GLY A 110 -1.76 -17.76 17.75
N GLY A 111 -1.66 -16.43 17.87
CA GLY A 111 -0.78 -15.72 18.81
C GLY A 111 0.71 -15.74 18.47
N TYR A 112 1.10 -16.28 17.29
CA TYR A 112 2.50 -16.33 16.87
C TYR A 112 3.03 -14.96 16.42
N VAL A 113 2.26 -14.19 15.65
CA VAL A 113 2.64 -12.86 15.18
C VAL A 113 2.27 -11.84 16.27
N LYS A 114 3.28 -11.24 16.87
CA LYS A 114 3.14 -10.36 18.06
C LYS A 114 3.22 -8.87 17.75
N ALA A 115 3.49 -8.49 16.50
CA ALA A 115 3.57 -7.10 16.08
C ALA A 115 2.75 -6.88 14.81
N TRP A 116 1.94 -5.84 14.81
CA TRP A 116 1.07 -5.49 13.70
C TRP A 116 1.11 -3.99 13.43
N ASP A 117 1.20 -3.62 12.18
CA ASP A 117 0.87 -2.28 11.72
C ASP A 117 -0.67 -2.20 11.67
N VAL A 118 -1.28 -1.85 12.81
CA VAL A 118 -2.74 -1.94 13.01
C VAL A 118 -3.51 -0.85 12.27
N VAL A 119 -2.84 0.26 11.98
CA VAL A 119 -3.29 1.33 11.09
C VAL A 119 -2.12 1.72 10.20
N ASN A 120 -2.37 1.80 8.89
CA ASN A 120 -1.38 2.16 7.89
C ASN A 120 -1.78 3.42 7.15
N GLU A 121 -0.83 4.36 7.01
CA GLU A 121 -0.94 5.58 6.22
C GLU A 121 -2.16 6.47 6.57
N PRO A 122 -2.36 6.79 7.85
CA PRO A 122 -3.53 7.58 8.24
C PRO A 122 -3.44 9.06 7.87
N ILE A 123 -2.22 9.62 7.74
CA ILE A 123 -2.03 11.06 7.62
C ILE A 123 -2.01 11.50 6.16
N SER A 124 -2.85 12.49 5.84
CA SER A 124 -2.82 13.19 4.55
C SER A 124 -1.59 14.11 4.43
N GLY A 125 -1.50 14.89 3.40
CA GLY A 125 -0.52 15.97 3.26
C GLY A 125 -1.15 17.35 3.37
N LYS A 126 -2.39 17.45 3.88
CA LYS A 126 -3.19 18.69 3.93
C LYS A 126 -3.54 19.05 5.38
N ASP A 127 -3.54 20.33 5.66
CA ASP A 127 -3.95 20.98 6.89
C ASP A 127 -5.13 21.89 6.51
N SER A 128 -6.34 21.31 6.50
CA SER A 128 -7.52 21.98 5.92
C SER A 128 -8.16 22.95 6.88
N ASP A 129 -8.01 22.75 8.18
CA ASP A 129 -8.58 23.62 9.22
C ASP A 129 -7.59 24.67 9.75
N GLY A 130 -6.29 24.53 9.40
CA GLY A 130 -5.24 25.49 9.75
C GLY A 130 -4.77 25.38 11.21
N ASP A 131 -4.95 24.24 11.85
CA ASP A 131 -4.53 24.02 13.25
C ASP A 131 -3.02 23.75 13.38
N GLY A 132 -2.33 23.59 12.25
CA GLY A 132 -0.88 23.35 12.19
C GLY A 132 -0.50 21.88 12.03
N TYR A 133 -1.47 20.96 11.99
CA TYR A 133 -1.27 19.54 11.75
C TYR A 133 -1.94 19.10 10.45
N TYR A 134 -1.47 18.04 9.85
CA TYR A 134 -2.14 17.44 8.71
C TYR A 134 -3.34 16.61 9.16
N ASP A 135 -4.42 16.72 8.40
CA ASP A 135 -5.63 15.94 8.60
C ASP A 135 -5.39 14.45 8.35
N LEU A 136 -6.33 13.62 8.77
CA LEU A 136 -6.40 12.23 8.32
C LEU A 136 -6.73 12.16 6.82
N GLN A 137 -6.34 11.08 6.16
CA GLN A 137 -6.66 10.84 4.77
C GLN A 137 -8.17 10.76 4.55
N SER A 138 -8.69 11.42 3.50
CA SER A 138 -10.11 11.44 3.14
C SER A 138 -10.28 11.40 1.63
N ALA A 139 -11.31 10.72 1.13
CA ALA A 139 -11.65 10.72 -0.28
C ALA A 139 -11.95 12.11 -0.82
N SER A 140 -12.38 13.04 0.03
CA SER A 140 -12.63 14.44 -0.31
C SER A 140 -11.34 15.26 -0.56
N GLN A 141 -10.18 14.76 -0.12
CA GLN A 141 -8.89 15.44 -0.23
C GLN A 141 -8.04 14.96 -1.40
N THR A 142 -8.45 13.93 -2.12
CA THR A 142 -7.65 13.25 -3.16
C THR A 142 -7.81 13.85 -4.55
N ASP A 143 -7.95 15.15 -4.67
CA ASP A 143 -8.14 15.84 -5.94
C ASP A 143 -6.92 15.82 -6.88
N ASP A 144 -5.73 15.45 -6.40
CA ASP A 144 -4.50 15.55 -7.17
C ASP A 144 -4.37 14.51 -8.30
N ASN A 145 -5.19 13.44 -8.28
CA ASN A 145 -5.20 12.39 -9.31
C ASN A 145 -6.45 12.39 -10.21
N GLY A 146 -7.33 13.36 -10.08
CA GLY A 146 -8.54 13.49 -10.90
C GLY A 146 -9.61 12.40 -10.65
N VAL A 147 -9.51 11.68 -9.55
CA VAL A 147 -10.41 10.56 -9.17
C VAL A 147 -10.98 10.82 -7.78
N SER A 148 -11.53 12.02 -7.58
CA SER A 148 -12.20 12.35 -6.32
C SER A 148 -13.40 11.40 -6.11
N GLY A 149 -13.49 10.80 -4.92
CA GLY A 149 -14.63 9.99 -4.50
C GLY A 149 -14.57 8.49 -4.84
N GLU A 150 -13.51 7.99 -5.52
CA GLU A 150 -13.34 6.55 -5.75
C GLU A 150 -12.45 5.87 -4.69
N ASN A 151 -11.68 6.64 -3.92
CA ASN A 151 -10.85 6.11 -2.84
C ASN A 151 -11.69 5.86 -1.58
N PHE A 152 -11.34 4.83 -0.85
CA PHE A 152 -11.96 4.48 0.42
C PHE A 152 -11.01 4.79 1.57
N TYR A 153 -11.50 5.55 2.56
CA TYR A 153 -10.78 5.80 3.81
C TYR A 153 -11.71 5.57 5.00
N TRP A 154 -11.20 4.88 6.02
CA TRP A 154 -11.98 4.47 7.19
C TRP A 154 -12.61 5.62 7.94
N GLN A 155 -11.88 6.73 8.13
CA GLN A 155 -12.37 7.90 8.86
C GLN A 155 -13.54 8.60 8.18
N ASP A 156 -13.71 8.48 6.85
CA ASP A 156 -14.88 9.06 6.15
C ASP A 156 -16.19 8.42 6.61
N TYR A 157 -16.13 7.25 7.22
CA TYR A 157 -17.27 6.47 7.67
C TYR A 157 -17.30 6.26 9.19
N LEU A 158 -16.15 6.10 9.82
CA LEU A 158 -16.01 5.77 11.23
C LEU A 158 -15.56 6.97 12.09
N GLY A 159 -15.35 8.12 11.45
CA GLY A 159 -14.90 9.34 12.10
C GLY A 159 -13.40 9.35 12.46
N ASP A 160 -12.95 10.47 12.97
CA ASP A 160 -11.54 10.73 13.27
C ASP A 160 -10.92 9.79 14.32
N ASP A 161 -11.75 9.22 15.17
CA ASP A 161 -11.32 8.30 16.22
C ASP A 161 -11.31 6.82 15.78
N TYR A 162 -11.47 6.56 14.46
CA TYR A 162 -11.56 5.21 13.90
C TYR A 162 -10.42 4.28 14.30
N ALA A 163 -9.21 4.80 14.51
CA ALA A 163 -8.05 3.99 14.87
C ALA A 163 -8.21 3.25 16.21
N ARG A 164 -9.07 3.73 17.10
CA ARG A 164 -9.42 3.06 18.37
C ARG A 164 -10.07 1.71 18.13
N ILE A 165 -10.85 1.57 17.08
CA ILE A 165 -11.63 0.37 16.75
C ILE A 165 -10.72 -0.83 16.44
N PRO A 166 -9.80 -0.78 15.44
CA PRO A 166 -8.90 -1.89 15.15
C PRO A 166 -7.93 -2.19 16.29
N ILE A 167 -7.49 -1.19 17.06
CA ILE A 167 -6.64 -1.39 18.23
C ILE A 167 -7.37 -2.24 19.28
N LYS A 168 -8.62 -1.92 19.59
CA LYS A 168 -9.46 -2.66 20.54
C LYS A 168 -9.67 -4.11 20.06
N PHE A 169 -10.03 -4.32 18.80
CA PHE A 169 -10.23 -5.65 18.24
C PHE A 169 -8.94 -6.46 18.21
N ALA A 170 -7.81 -5.85 17.84
CA ALA A 170 -6.53 -6.54 17.82
C ALA A 170 -6.16 -7.06 19.23
N ARG A 171 -6.30 -6.26 20.27
CA ARG A 171 -6.02 -6.69 21.65
C ARG A 171 -6.94 -7.79 22.11
N LYS A 172 -8.25 -7.68 21.84
CA LYS A 172 -9.25 -8.70 22.18
C LYS A 172 -8.92 -10.03 21.53
N TYR A 173 -8.81 -10.04 20.20
CA TYR A 173 -8.68 -11.30 19.47
C TYR A 173 -7.29 -11.92 19.53
N PHE A 174 -6.24 -11.14 19.78
CA PHE A 174 -4.92 -11.69 20.05
C PHE A 174 -4.93 -12.57 21.33
N ALA A 175 -5.54 -12.09 22.41
CA ALA A 175 -5.70 -12.85 23.63
C ALA A 175 -6.57 -14.09 23.43
N GLU A 176 -7.71 -13.96 22.74
CA GLU A 176 -8.61 -15.07 22.43
C GLU A 176 -7.96 -16.14 21.54
N SER A 177 -7.01 -15.76 20.68
CA SER A 177 -6.25 -16.65 19.81
C SER A 177 -5.05 -17.33 20.51
N GLY A 178 -4.91 -17.17 21.82
CA GLY A 178 -3.87 -17.80 22.63
C GLY A 178 -2.56 -17.01 22.72
N GLY A 179 -2.53 -15.77 22.22
CA GLY A 179 -1.40 -14.86 22.39
C GLY A 179 -1.31 -14.31 23.82
N ASN A 180 -0.11 -14.05 24.31
CA ASN A 180 0.10 -13.33 25.56
C ASN A 180 -0.11 -11.82 25.34
N PRO A 181 -1.14 -11.17 25.92
CA PRO A 181 -1.44 -9.75 25.69
C PRO A 181 -0.26 -8.79 25.94
N ASP A 182 0.63 -9.11 26.86
CA ASP A 182 1.81 -8.26 27.17
C ASP A 182 2.83 -8.24 26.03
N GLU A 183 2.81 -9.27 25.18
CA GLU A 183 3.72 -9.38 24.05
C GLU A 183 3.20 -8.71 22.77
N LEU A 184 1.91 -8.40 22.70
CA LEU A 184 1.33 -7.73 21.54
C LEU A 184 1.84 -6.29 21.43
N LYS A 185 2.33 -5.94 20.25
CA LYS A 185 2.76 -4.59 19.89
C LYS A 185 1.99 -4.09 18.67
N LEU A 186 1.28 -2.99 18.84
CA LEU A 186 0.46 -2.36 17.80
C LEU A 186 1.13 -1.05 17.37
N PHE A 187 1.44 -0.96 16.08
CA PHE A 187 2.09 0.19 15.47
C PHE A 187 1.10 0.97 14.61
N ILE A 188 1.27 2.28 14.58
CA ILE A 188 0.73 3.13 13.53
C ILE A 188 1.86 3.40 12.56
N ASN A 189 1.67 3.05 11.29
CA ASN A 189 2.70 3.11 10.25
C ASN A 189 2.38 4.19 9.23
N ASP A 190 3.39 4.97 8.79
CA ASP A 190 3.18 5.96 7.74
C ASP A 190 4.47 6.22 6.93
N TYR A 191 4.31 6.81 5.75
CA TYR A 191 5.38 7.17 4.83
C TYR A 191 5.72 8.66 4.90
N ASN A 192 6.89 9.04 4.36
CA ASN A 192 7.38 10.43 4.32
C ASN A 192 7.49 11.12 5.69
N LEU A 193 7.67 10.36 6.77
CA LEU A 193 7.88 10.92 8.10
C LEU A 193 9.24 11.64 8.20
N GLU A 194 10.21 11.28 7.34
CA GLU A 194 11.53 11.87 7.15
C GLU A 194 11.54 13.10 6.22
N SER A 195 10.38 13.69 5.92
CA SER A 195 10.25 14.76 4.95
C SER A 195 11.00 16.05 5.34
N ASP A 196 11.83 16.56 4.43
CA ASP A 196 12.56 17.82 4.59
C ASP A 196 11.76 19.04 4.12
N TRP A 197 10.89 18.87 3.13
CA TRP A 197 10.12 19.96 2.51
C TRP A 197 9.07 20.57 3.44
N ASP A 198 8.62 19.84 4.45
CA ASP A 198 7.64 20.29 5.45
C ASP A 198 8.19 20.28 6.88
N GLN A 199 9.50 20.10 7.06
CA GLN A 199 10.17 20.04 8.35
C GLN A 199 9.61 18.95 9.27
N ASN A 200 9.41 17.75 8.74
CA ASN A 200 8.77 16.60 9.39
C ASN A 200 7.35 16.91 9.91
N LYS A 201 6.60 17.77 9.23
CA LYS A 201 5.23 18.13 9.65
C LYS A 201 4.32 16.89 9.66
N LYS A 202 4.49 15.99 8.69
CA LYS A 202 3.71 14.74 8.65
C LYS A 202 3.93 13.88 9.89
N LEU A 203 5.18 13.73 10.37
CA LEU A 203 5.48 13.03 11.61
C LEU A 203 4.86 13.72 12.84
N LYS A 204 4.98 15.04 12.92
CA LYS A 204 4.37 15.81 14.02
C LYS A 204 2.86 15.63 14.06
N SER A 205 2.23 15.58 12.90
CA SER A 205 0.80 15.30 12.77
C SER A 205 0.44 13.88 13.22
N LEU A 206 1.23 12.88 12.81
CA LEU A 206 1.04 11.49 13.27
C LEU A 206 1.12 11.38 14.79
N ILE A 207 2.10 12.04 15.42
CA ILE A 207 2.24 12.06 16.88
C ILE A 207 1.01 12.71 17.53
N HIS A 208 0.56 13.85 17.00
CA HIS A 208 -0.64 14.54 17.47
C HIS A 208 -1.89 13.64 17.40
N TRP A 209 -2.11 12.94 16.30
CA TRP A 209 -3.23 12.02 16.14
C TRP A 209 -3.15 10.81 17.08
N ILE A 210 -1.96 10.27 17.31
CA ILE A 210 -1.76 9.19 18.28
C ILE A 210 -2.11 9.67 19.70
N GLU A 211 -1.66 10.85 20.10
CA GLU A 211 -2.00 11.45 21.40
C GLU A 211 -3.51 11.65 21.55
N ARG A 212 -4.19 12.12 20.48
CA ARG A 212 -5.66 12.21 20.45
C ARG A 212 -6.32 10.85 20.64
N TRP A 213 -5.88 9.82 19.91
CA TRP A 213 -6.47 8.49 20.03
C TRP A 213 -6.28 7.87 21.41
N GLU A 214 -5.15 8.13 22.06
CA GLU A 214 -4.87 7.66 23.43
C GLU A 214 -5.53 8.50 24.53
N SER A 215 -6.10 9.65 24.19
CA SER A 215 -6.73 10.56 25.17
C SER A 215 -7.97 9.98 25.85
N ASP A 216 -8.53 8.88 25.34
CA ASP A 216 -9.63 8.15 25.99
C ASP A 216 -9.19 7.36 27.23
N GLY A 217 -7.88 7.19 27.43
CA GLY A 217 -7.30 6.45 28.55
C GLY A 217 -7.42 4.93 28.45
N GLU A 218 -8.00 4.40 27.36
CA GLU A 218 -8.17 2.96 27.08
C GLU A 218 -7.35 2.51 25.88
N THR A 219 -7.29 3.33 24.84
CA THR A 219 -6.52 3.07 23.62
C THR A 219 -5.03 3.17 23.90
N LYS A 220 -4.27 2.17 23.47
CA LYS A 220 -2.81 2.17 23.59
C LYS A 220 -2.16 1.82 22.26
N VAL A 221 -1.33 2.73 21.75
CA VAL A 221 -0.42 2.53 20.63
C VAL A 221 0.96 2.19 21.19
N ASP A 222 1.49 1.01 20.86
CA ASP A 222 2.78 0.58 21.40
C ASP A 222 3.95 1.19 20.65
N GLY A 223 3.80 1.46 19.36
CA GLY A 223 4.90 1.96 18.54
C GLY A 223 4.47 2.79 17.33
N ILE A 224 5.47 3.42 16.74
CA ILE A 224 5.36 4.15 15.47
C ILE A 224 6.25 3.47 14.45
N GLY A 225 5.63 3.12 13.30
CA GLY A 225 6.33 2.65 12.11
C GLY A 225 6.64 3.81 11.18
N THR A 226 7.86 3.86 10.67
CA THR A 226 8.25 4.74 9.55
C THR A 226 8.64 3.89 8.37
N GLN A 227 7.93 4.07 7.24
CA GLN A 227 8.18 3.25 6.04
C GLN A 227 9.59 3.46 5.50
N MET A 228 10.04 4.70 5.41
CA MET A 228 11.36 5.09 4.90
C MET A 228 11.63 4.62 3.45
N HIS A 229 10.69 4.93 2.56
CA HIS A 229 10.89 4.83 1.13
C HIS A 229 11.75 6.02 0.65
N VAL A 230 13.05 5.93 0.81
CA VAL A 230 13.99 7.04 0.59
C VAL A 230 14.61 7.04 -0.81
N SER A 231 15.35 8.09 -1.14
CA SER A 231 16.24 8.14 -2.29
C SER A 231 17.54 8.82 -1.90
N TYR A 232 18.66 8.34 -2.43
CA TYR A 232 19.91 9.06 -2.39
C TYR A 232 19.93 10.12 -3.49
N TYR A 233 20.35 11.34 -3.17
CA TYR A 233 20.42 12.45 -4.12
C TYR A 233 21.87 12.76 -4.46
N MET A 234 22.22 12.71 -5.75
CA MET A 234 23.56 13.09 -6.22
C MET A 234 23.87 14.58 -6.05
N ASN A 235 22.85 15.42 -5.82
CA ASN A 235 23.05 16.82 -5.43
C ASN A 235 23.42 16.89 -3.94
N PRO A 236 24.62 17.36 -3.56
CA PRO A 236 25.08 17.32 -2.16
C PRO A 236 24.23 18.16 -1.20
N ALA A 237 23.68 19.28 -1.67
CA ALA A 237 22.86 20.14 -0.81
C ALA A 237 21.50 19.47 -0.50
N THR A 238 20.91 18.84 -1.51
CA THR A 238 19.67 18.07 -1.34
C THR A 238 19.92 16.87 -0.42
N GLN A 239 21.00 16.12 -0.65
CA GLN A 239 21.34 14.96 0.19
C GLN A 239 21.52 15.37 1.65
N ALA A 240 22.27 16.44 1.93
CA ALA A 240 22.44 16.95 3.28
C ALA A 240 21.11 17.39 3.94
N SER A 241 20.18 17.95 3.17
CA SER A 241 18.82 18.26 3.65
C SER A 241 18.08 17.00 4.08
N LYS A 242 18.11 15.93 3.25
CA LYS A 242 17.48 14.63 3.56
C LYS A 242 18.08 13.99 4.82
N GLU A 243 19.41 13.97 4.93
CA GLU A 243 20.11 13.44 6.12
C GLU A 243 19.71 14.17 7.40
N ASN A 244 19.67 15.51 7.37
CA ASN A 244 19.22 16.30 8.50
C ASN A 244 17.76 16.02 8.88
N ALA A 245 16.88 15.87 7.91
CA ALA A 245 15.47 15.55 8.16
C ALA A 245 15.28 14.15 8.76
N ILE A 246 16.10 13.16 8.37
CA ILE A 246 16.13 11.83 8.98
C ILE A 246 16.60 11.91 10.43
N ILE A 247 17.67 12.68 10.74
CA ILE A 247 18.13 12.89 12.11
C ILE A 247 17.02 13.53 12.95
N ASN A 248 16.35 14.55 12.43
CA ASN A 248 15.25 15.23 13.10
C ASN A 248 14.07 14.26 13.32
N MET A 249 13.73 13.44 12.33
CA MET A 249 12.69 12.41 12.46
C MET A 249 13.01 11.46 13.61
N PHE A 250 14.20 10.86 13.66
CA PHE A 250 14.57 9.95 14.74
C PHE A 250 14.58 10.65 16.11
N THR A 251 14.99 11.91 16.16
CA THR A 251 14.95 12.70 17.41
C THR A 251 13.51 12.92 17.91
N LEU A 252 12.59 13.26 16.99
CA LEU A 252 11.17 13.39 17.31
C LEU A 252 10.56 12.05 17.74
N LEU A 253 10.85 10.97 17.00
CA LEU A 253 10.39 9.63 17.36
C LEU A 253 10.90 9.17 18.72
N ALA A 254 12.17 9.40 19.04
CA ALA A 254 12.75 9.07 20.35
C ALA A 254 12.03 9.81 21.49
N SER A 255 11.61 11.06 21.27
CA SER A 255 10.91 11.86 22.28
C SER A 255 9.52 11.33 22.66
N THR A 256 8.92 10.46 21.82
CA THR A 256 7.58 9.91 22.07
C THR A 256 7.56 8.84 23.18
N GLY A 257 8.70 8.24 23.51
CA GLY A 257 8.77 7.10 24.42
C GLY A 257 8.18 5.79 23.86
N LYS A 258 7.69 5.79 22.60
CA LYS A 258 7.10 4.62 21.93
C LYS A 258 8.17 3.73 21.30
N LEU A 259 7.79 2.48 21.00
CA LEU A 259 8.63 1.60 20.18
C LEU A 259 8.75 2.17 18.76
N ILE A 260 9.92 2.11 18.17
CA ILE A 260 10.20 2.64 16.84
C ILE A 260 10.65 1.51 15.93
N LYS A 261 9.98 1.37 14.79
CA LYS A 261 10.29 0.40 13.75
C LYS A 261 10.47 1.11 12.42
N ILE A 262 11.55 0.83 11.71
CA ILE A 262 11.63 1.08 10.28
C ILE A 262 10.93 -0.10 9.59
N THR A 263 9.87 0.18 8.85
CA THR A 263 8.93 -0.88 8.42
C THR A 263 9.15 -1.34 6.99
N GLU A 264 9.64 -0.46 6.10
CA GLU A 264 9.61 -0.71 4.65
C GLU A 264 10.82 -0.08 3.93
N LEU A 265 11.99 -0.07 4.58
CA LEU A 265 13.17 0.62 4.05
C LEU A 265 13.52 0.13 2.65
N ASP A 266 13.42 1.01 1.68
CA ASP A 266 13.99 0.86 0.35
C ASP A 266 14.65 2.17 -0.10
N MET A 267 15.51 2.09 -1.13
CA MET A 267 16.26 3.25 -1.58
C MET A 267 16.34 3.32 -3.10
N GLY A 268 15.79 4.39 -3.66
CA GLY A 268 16.07 4.80 -5.04
C GLY A 268 17.31 5.71 -5.12
N ILE A 269 17.59 6.23 -6.29
CA ILE A 269 18.65 7.22 -6.53
C ILE A 269 18.19 8.27 -7.54
N VAL A 270 18.57 9.51 -7.28
CA VAL A 270 18.21 10.68 -8.08
C VAL A 270 19.49 11.41 -8.48
N ASP A 271 19.64 11.74 -9.74
CA ASP A 271 20.82 12.46 -10.26
C ASP A 271 20.86 13.94 -9.83
N ALA A 272 21.92 14.65 -10.23
CA ALA A 272 22.08 16.06 -9.90
C ALA A 272 21.06 16.99 -10.59
N ALA A 273 20.39 16.50 -11.64
CA ALA A 273 19.33 17.24 -12.35
C ALA A 273 17.94 17.01 -11.74
N GLY A 274 17.81 16.05 -10.81
CA GLY A 274 16.55 15.69 -10.18
C GLY A 274 15.84 14.52 -10.85
N GLU A 275 16.50 13.80 -11.78
CA GLU A 275 15.91 12.69 -12.50
C GLU A 275 16.21 11.35 -11.79
N THR A 276 15.21 10.47 -11.77
CA THR A 276 15.35 9.11 -11.20
C THR A 276 16.29 8.27 -12.07
N ILE A 277 17.26 7.62 -11.45
CA ILE A 277 18.18 6.68 -12.10
C ILE A 277 17.61 5.26 -12.03
N LEU A 278 17.53 4.62 -13.19
CA LEU A 278 17.13 3.21 -13.28
C LEU A 278 18.33 2.28 -13.09
N THR A 279 18.06 1.04 -12.69
CA THR A 279 19.08 0.01 -12.39
C THR A 279 20.13 -0.16 -13.51
N GLU A 280 19.70 -0.10 -14.77
CA GLU A 280 20.57 -0.25 -15.93
C GLU A 280 21.58 0.90 -16.12
N ASN A 281 21.34 2.05 -15.47
CA ASN A 281 22.17 3.26 -15.56
C ASN A 281 23.03 3.50 -14.30
N LEU A 282 23.04 2.55 -13.36
CA LEU A 282 23.84 2.67 -12.13
C LEU A 282 25.34 2.59 -12.43
N THR A 283 26.10 3.51 -11.87
CA THR A 283 27.57 3.43 -11.80
C THR A 283 28.02 2.84 -10.45
N ASP A 284 29.28 2.42 -10.38
CA ASP A 284 29.87 1.93 -9.12
C ASP A 284 29.87 3.01 -8.03
N GLU A 285 30.13 4.27 -8.40
CA GLU A 285 30.06 5.42 -7.48
C GLU A 285 28.66 5.60 -6.90
N MET A 286 27.62 5.52 -7.74
CA MET A 286 26.23 5.61 -7.30
C MET A 286 25.87 4.48 -6.33
N GLN A 287 26.31 3.26 -6.63
CA GLN A 287 26.08 2.13 -5.72
C GLN A 287 26.81 2.29 -4.39
N GLN A 288 28.03 2.84 -4.39
CA GLN A 288 28.75 3.13 -3.15
C GLN A 288 28.05 4.21 -2.33
N ASN A 289 27.62 5.29 -2.97
CA ASN A 289 26.86 6.37 -2.30
C ASN A 289 25.57 5.85 -1.66
N MET A 290 24.82 5.00 -2.35
CA MET A 290 23.64 4.34 -1.79
C MET A 290 24.01 3.43 -0.62
N SER A 291 25.11 2.69 -0.71
CA SER A 291 25.63 1.83 0.36
C SER A 291 25.94 2.64 1.62
N ASP A 292 26.67 3.74 1.46
CA ASP A 292 27.03 4.64 2.56
C ASP A 292 25.79 5.27 3.20
N PHE A 293 24.77 5.58 2.40
CA PHE A 293 23.53 6.14 2.91
C PHE A 293 22.66 5.11 3.66
N TYR A 294 22.63 3.84 3.24
CA TYR A 294 22.03 2.77 4.06
C TYR A 294 22.73 2.64 5.41
N GLN A 295 24.07 2.63 5.41
CA GLN A 295 24.84 2.59 6.64
C GLN A 295 24.50 3.77 7.55
N PHE A 296 24.50 4.98 7.01
CA PHE A 296 24.13 6.21 7.75
C PHE A 296 22.74 6.10 8.39
N ILE A 297 21.71 5.73 7.64
CA ILE A 297 20.32 5.62 8.14
C ILE A 297 20.28 4.65 9.33
N ILE A 298 20.87 3.48 9.18
CA ILE A 298 20.81 2.41 10.19
C ILE A 298 21.62 2.80 11.42
N GLU A 299 22.82 3.37 11.26
CA GLU A 299 23.62 3.85 12.38
C GLU A 299 22.88 4.96 13.14
N LYS A 300 22.24 5.92 12.45
CA LYS A 300 21.44 6.98 13.08
C LYS A 300 20.23 6.45 13.84
N TYR A 301 19.57 5.41 13.33
CA TYR A 301 18.51 4.73 14.06
C TYR A 301 19.02 4.19 15.40
N PHE A 302 20.15 3.48 15.42
CA PHE A 302 20.70 2.92 16.64
C PHE A 302 21.34 3.96 17.56
N GLU A 303 21.87 5.05 17.02
CA GLU A 303 22.48 6.16 17.78
C GLU A 303 21.44 6.98 18.53
N ILE A 304 20.34 7.34 17.85
CA ILE A 304 19.37 8.34 18.33
C ILE A 304 18.22 7.68 19.09
N ILE A 305 17.68 6.55 18.59
CA ILE A 305 16.58 5.86 19.26
C ILE A 305 17.09 5.13 20.50
N PRO A 306 16.55 5.42 21.70
CA PRO A 306 16.92 4.69 22.92
C PRO A 306 16.73 3.18 22.78
N VAL A 307 17.62 2.39 23.35
CA VAL A 307 17.62 0.91 23.25
C VAL A 307 16.25 0.30 23.59
N ALA A 308 15.58 0.83 24.62
CA ALA A 308 14.26 0.35 25.04
C ALA A 308 13.14 0.63 24.03
N GLN A 309 13.36 1.54 23.09
CA GLN A 309 12.42 1.91 22.04
C GLN A 309 12.75 1.26 20.69
N GLN A 310 13.93 0.66 20.51
CA GLN A 310 14.34 0.03 19.27
C GLN A 310 13.58 -1.27 19.05
N TYR A 311 12.73 -1.33 18.04
CA TYR A 311 11.95 -2.54 17.75
C TYR A 311 12.51 -3.35 16.59
N GLY A 312 12.87 -2.71 15.48
CA GLY A 312 13.45 -3.42 14.35
C GLY A 312 13.51 -2.62 13.05
N ILE A 313 14.12 -3.24 12.05
CA ILE A 313 14.24 -2.71 10.69
C ILE A 313 13.80 -3.79 9.73
N THR A 314 12.84 -3.47 8.85
CA THR A 314 12.38 -4.33 7.75
C THR A 314 12.73 -3.67 6.43
N HIS A 315 13.35 -4.43 5.52
CA HIS A 315 13.63 -4.00 4.17
C HIS A 315 12.42 -4.31 3.27
N TRP A 316 12.05 -3.36 2.40
CA TRP A 316 10.94 -3.49 1.46
C TRP A 316 11.46 -3.99 0.11
N SER A 317 11.06 -5.20 -0.28
CA SER A 317 11.50 -5.94 -1.47
C SER A 317 12.99 -6.38 -1.44
N PRO A 318 13.29 -7.67 -1.51
CA PRO A 318 14.67 -8.14 -1.49
C PRO A 318 15.46 -7.75 -2.75
N THR A 319 14.80 -7.68 -3.91
CA THR A 319 15.43 -7.41 -5.21
C THR A 319 15.09 -6.03 -5.75
N ASP A 320 15.84 -5.60 -6.75
CA ASP A 320 15.50 -4.44 -7.57
C ASP A 320 14.10 -4.58 -8.16
N SER A 321 13.47 -3.44 -8.44
CA SER A 321 12.17 -3.42 -9.10
C SER A 321 12.33 -3.72 -10.60
N PRO A 322 11.56 -4.67 -11.17
CA PRO A 322 11.60 -4.94 -12.60
C PRO A 322 11.14 -3.73 -13.41
N SER A 323 11.69 -3.58 -14.62
CA SER A 323 11.27 -2.55 -15.58
C SER A 323 9.89 -2.80 -16.20
N GLU A 324 9.39 -4.04 -16.07
CA GLU A 324 8.06 -4.45 -16.55
C GLU A 324 7.26 -5.09 -15.42
N ASN A 325 5.93 -4.97 -15.48
CA ASN A 325 5.01 -5.60 -14.54
C ASN A 325 5.23 -5.28 -13.03
N SER A 326 5.85 -4.12 -12.75
CA SER A 326 5.96 -3.58 -11.39
C SER A 326 5.16 -2.31 -11.25
N PHE A 327 4.46 -2.17 -10.12
CA PHE A 327 3.79 -0.92 -9.74
C PHE A 327 4.67 -0.05 -8.84
N TRP A 328 5.60 -0.67 -8.10
CA TRP A 328 6.41 0.03 -7.13
C TRP A 328 7.81 0.34 -7.68
N ARG A 329 8.17 1.63 -7.75
CA ARG A 329 9.50 2.13 -8.16
C ARG A 329 10.08 1.41 -9.39
N LYS A 330 9.24 1.28 -10.41
CA LYS A 330 9.49 0.52 -11.65
C LYS A 330 10.89 0.76 -12.22
N GLY A 331 11.68 -0.30 -12.36
CA GLY A 331 13.03 -0.28 -12.91
C GLY A 331 14.10 0.31 -11.99
N GLN A 332 13.76 0.71 -10.75
CA GLN A 332 14.70 1.33 -9.82
C GLN A 332 15.50 0.30 -9.01
N PRO A 333 16.71 0.68 -8.56
CA PRO A 333 17.66 -0.21 -7.88
C PRO A 333 17.39 -0.36 -6.38
N ILE A 334 16.15 -0.66 -5.99
CA ILE A 334 15.69 -0.61 -4.60
C ILE A 334 16.12 -1.78 -3.73
N GLY A 335 16.52 -2.90 -4.33
CA GLY A 335 16.84 -4.13 -3.61
C GLY A 335 18.27 -4.16 -3.06
N LEU A 336 18.48 -5.01 -2.05
CA LEU A 336 19.81 -5.40 -1.60
C LEU A 336 20.47 -6.44 -2.54
N TRP A 337 19.64 -7.09 -3.35
CA TRP A 337 20.03 -8.00 -4.43
C TRP A 337 19.54 -7.47 -5.78
N ASP A 338 20.24 -7.83 -6.84
CA ASP A 338 19.76 -7.60 -8.20
C ASP A 338 18.61 -8.58 -8.58
N LEU A 339 18.07 -8.45 -9.79
CA LEU A 339 17.02 -9.34 -10.31
C LEU A 339 17.47 -10.79 -10.53
N ASN A 340 18.77 -11.06 -10.47
CA ASN A 340 19.36 -12.40 -10.56
C ASN A 340 19.78 -12.96 -9.19
N TYR A 341 19.36 -12.28 -8.10
CA TYR A 341 19.71 -12.61 -6.71
C TYR A 341 21.20 -12.51 -6.39
N ASN A 342 21.98 -11.74 -7.15
CA ASN A 342 23.32 -11.38 -6.75
C ASN A 342 23.30 -10.25 -5.74
N ARG A 343 24.16 -10.32 -4.72
CA ARG A 343 24.29 -9.23 -3.74
C ARG A 343 24.87 -7.99 -4.40
N LYS A 344 24.24 -6.87 -4.11
CA LYS A 344 24.70 -5.54 -4.56
C LYS A 344 25.61 -4.90 -3.51
N PRO A 345 26.42 -3.89 -3.86
CA PRO A 345 27.22 -3.12 -2.89
C PRO A 345 26.40 -2.56 -1.73
N VAL A 346 25.14 -2.14 -1.96
CA VAL A 346 24.23 -1.63 -0.94
C VAL A 346 23.94 -2.63 0.19
N TYR A 347 24.07 -3.94 -0.08
CA TYR A 347 23.97 -4.96 0.95
C TYR A 347 25.05 -4.81 2.03
N VAL A 348 26.25 -4.36 1.65
CA VAL A 348 27.36 -4.15 2.57
C VAL A 348 27.05 -2.98 3.51
N GLY A 349 26.57 -1.84 2.97
CA GLY A 349 26.22 -0.69 3.80
C GLY A 349 25.09 -1.02 4.79
N PHE A 350 24.08 -1.78 4.34
CA PHE A 350 23.02 -2.26 5.23
C PHE A 350 23.57 -3.13 6.37
N LEU A 351 24.45 -4.10 6.05
CA LEU A 351 25.07 -4.99 7.03
C LEU A 351 25.98 -4.24 8.01
N GLU A 352 26.85 -3.35 7.51
CA GLU A 352 27.76 -2.57 8.35
C GLU A 352 27.00 -1.63 9.29
N GLY A 353 25.93 -1.00 8.80
CA GLY A 353 25.02 -0.20 9.64
C GLY A 353 24.45 -1.02 10.80
N LEU A 354 23.98 -2.24 10.55
CA LEU A 354 23.51 -3.14 11.62
C LEU A 354 24.62 -3.52 12.58
N ARG A 355 25.81 -3.88 12.06
CA ARG A 355 26.95 -4.31 12.89
C ARG A 355 27.44 -3.19 13.78
N ASN A 356 27.64 -2.00 13.23
CA ASN A 356 28.14 -0.85 13.96
C ASN A 356 27.12 -0.33 14.98
N GLY A 357 25.84 -0.25 14.58
CA GLY A 357 24.77 0.20 15.45
C GLY A 357 24.52 -0.73 16.64
N THR A 358 24.75 -2.03 16.48
CA THR A 358 24.59 -3.01 17.58
C THR A 358 25.85 -3.19 18.43
N ALA A 359 27.04 -2.89 17.89
CA ALA A 359 28.30 -3.00 18.62
C ALA A 359 28.53 -1.91 19.68
N SER A 360 27.78 -0.82 19.60
CA SER A 360 27.86 0.33 20.53
C SER A 360 27.10 0.10 21.84
N LYS A 361 26.55 -1.10 22.05
CA LYS A 361 25.74 -1.54 23.19
C LYS A 361 26.48 -2.58 24.01
#